data_baaadfd459a5b5259d383bcc98401fc7
#
_entry.id   baaadfd459a5b5259d383bcc98401fc7
#
_cell.length_a   1.000
_cell.length_b   1.000
_cell.length_c   1.000
_cell.angle_alpha   90.00
_cell.angle_beta   90.00
_cell.angle_gamma   90.00
#
_symmetry.space_group_name_H-M   'P 1'
#
loop_
_entity.id
_entity.type
_entity.pdbx_description
1 polymer ?
#
loop_
_entity_poly.entity_id
_entity_poly.type
_entity_poly.pdbx_seq_one_letter_code
_entity_poly.pdbx_strand_id
1 'polypeptide(L)'
;MKKLLDVFCMAFLLAAAVSCGYDDPEAPVPAKAAFLDVNVTFTHPKVKPQAGQTLVTALYYTDVKGVSVASLTPAMRINTELTEEYVSKGLRISLEPVDRTVSAMYVLLWVDQNADGQLGEGELAAYYDAVGVDKVEAGEAVAGDCLSEYAVNMKLGRVYGEAEIVIPEGQVADYDMNLYTEVEIGPQFWLKENLRTTHFADGTEIPSATGEAFKAYTSAAYVNPYSTTTDVEKFGLLYNWYAATEKNPCPEGYHIPTEADMLVLEKYIAPEAADLGDELADVPETAVFRGDAYKLGLKMMSSAYDFGGTDDYGLSLVPGGIYATSLSKDASASTKICVLWMANESPTNTSKGVRRMFQNGRPGSARGCDSKVKGQSLRCMRDNPDYVEIVLEQLAVPQLMVSGTIVSWSADGHASGYEVSIDGIVISDPEITMTQGICSFDVASVRNTQSDDRKYSIRIVALGDGVAYKNSESSSVEVTIPGTGVEFPKEYVYDKDGNKYSVVAIGSQTWMCENLRTTKFADGT
;
A
#
# COMPACT_ATOMS: atom_id res chain seq x y z
N MET A 1 -26.51 -32.44 25.79
CA MET A 1 -27.49 -31.40 25.46
C MET A 1 -27.44 -30.92 24.00
N LYS A 2 -26.29 -30.79 23.33
CA LYS A 2 -26.20 -30.41 21.88
C LYS A 2 -26.89 -31.40 20.90
N LYS A 3 -26.90 -32.67 21.20
CA LYS A 3 -27.52 -33.70 20.33
C LYS A 3 -29.08 -33.76 20.41
N LEU A 4 -29.69 -33.13 21.39
CA LEU A 4 -31.15 -33.08 21.52
C LEU A 4 -31.77 -31.91 20.75
N LEU A 5 -30.97 -30.84 20.51
CA LEU A 5 -31.42 -29.65 19.77
C LEU A 5 -31.49 -29.92 18.26
N ASP A 6 -30.49 -30.68 17.74
CA ASP A 6 -30.43 -31.04 16.30
C ASP A 6 -31.60 -31.98 15.89
N VAL A 7 -32.11 -32.79 16.81
CA VAL A 7 -33.23 -33.68 16.53
C VAL A 7 -34.57 -32.90 16.49
N PHE A 8 -34.70 -31.81 17.24
CA PHE A 8 -35.90 -30.98 17.21
C PHE A 8 -36.00 -30.11 15.95
N CYS A 9 -34.87 -29.57 15.46
CA CYS A 9 -34.83 -28.83 14.19
C CYS A 9 -35.13 -29.73 12.98
N MET A 10 -34.61 -30.96 12.95
CA MET A 10 -34.91 -31.90 11.87
C MET A 10 -36.35 -32.42 11.87
N ALA A 11 -36.99 -32.55 13.04
CA ALA A 11 -38.38 -32.94 13.11
C ALA A 11 -39.34 -31.85 12.62
N PHE A 12 -39.02 -30.58 12.78
CA PHE A 12 -39.83 -29.46 12.25
C PHE A 12 -39.68 -29.30 10.74
N LEU A 13 -38.47 -29.55 10.18
CA LEU A 13 -38.22 -29.53 8.72
C LEU A 13 -38.93 -30.69 8.00
N LEU A 14 -39.05 -31.87 8.63
CA LEU A 14 -39.80 -32.99 8.02
C LEU A 14 -41.32 -32.81 8.08
N ALA A 15 -41.87 -32.08 9.07
CA ALA A 15 -43.30 -31.80 9.14
C ALA A 15 -43.75 -30.76 8.10
N ALA A 16 -42.85 -29.82 7.72
CA ALA A 16 -43.10 -28.83 6.66
C ALA A 16 -43.06 -29.43 5.24
N ALA A 17 -42.30 -30.50 5.04
CA ALA A 17 -42.16 -31.14 3.73
C ALA A 17 -43.32 -32.08 3.34
N VAL A 18 -44.18 -32.45 4.26
CA VAL A 18 -45.30 -33.39 4.00
C VAL A 18 -46.63 -32.67 3.73
N SER A 19 -46.73 -31.35 3.88
CA SER A 19 -47.98 -30.60 3.68
C SER A 19 -48.12 -29.91 2.31
N CYS A 20 -47.19 -30.11 1.40
CA CYS A 20 -47.23 -29.52 0.05
C CYS A 20 -47.97 -30.38 -0.98
N GLY A 21 -49.03 -31.03 -0.63
CA GLY A 21 -49.71 -31.90 -1.57
C GLY A 21 -51.21 -32.06 -1.30
N TYR A 22 -51.94 -30.99 -1.05
CA TYR A 22 -53.41 -30.99 -1.09
C TYR A 22 -53.89 -29.66 -1.68
N ASP A 23 -54.42 -29.73 -2.89
CA ASP A 23 -55.21 -28.66 -3.50
C ASP A 23 -56.56 -28.57 -2.78
N ASP A 24 -56.62 -27.87 -1.64
CA ASP A 24 -57.86 -27.42 -1.04
C ASP A 24 -57.95 -25.89 -1.26
N PRO A 25 -58.85 -25.44 -2.15
CA PRO A 25 -58.93 -24.01 -2.51
C PRO A 25 -59.47 -23.12 -1.40
N GLU A 26 -59.81 -23.63 -0.23
CA GLU A 26 -60.37 -22.86 0.88
C GLU A 26 -59.50 -22.85 2.16
N ALA A 27 -58.37 -23.53 2.19
CA ALA A 27 -57.48 -23.44 3.34
C ALA A 27 -56.80 -22.06 3.39
N PRO A 28 -56.90 -21.31 4.51
CA PRO A 28 -56.18 -20.05 4.61
C PRO A 28 -54.69 -20.34 4.51
N VAL A 29 -54.02 -19.77 3.49
CA VAL A 29 -52.57 -19.83 3.37
C VAL A 29 -51.98 -19.31 4.67
N PRO A 30 -51.18 -20.08 5.43
CA PRO A 30 -50.56 -19.59 6.64
C PRO A 30 -49.84 -18.28 6.34
N ALA A 31 -50.12 -17.25 7.12
CA ALA A 31 -49.42 -15.97 6.95
C ALA A 31 -47.91 -16.23 6.98
N LYS A 32 -47.23 -15.91 5.90
CA LYS A 32 -45.79 -16.09 5.80
C LYS A 32 -45.12 -15.30 6.92
N ALA A 33 -44.39 -15.97 7.81
CA ALA A 33 -43.58 -15.27 8.81
C ALA A 33 -42.54 -14.43 8.08
N ALA A 34 -42.39 -13.18 8.45
CA ALA A 34 -41.32 -12.31 7.96
C ALA A 34 -40.45 -11.89 9.13
N PHE A 35 -39.16 -11.80 8.90
CA PHE A 35 -38.21 -11.33 9.88
C PHE A 35 -37.24 -10.31 9.28
N LEU A 36 -36.68 -9.47 10.14
CA LEU A 36 -35.61 -8.52 9.81
C LEU A 36 -34.37 -8.85 10.63
N ASP A 37 -33.31 -9.20 9.97
CA ASP A 37 -32.01 -9.40 10.59
C ASP A 37 -31.23 -8.08 10.63
N VAL A 38 -30.80 -7.73 11.82
CA VAL A 38 -29.96 -6.56 12.06
C VAL A 38 -28.56 -7.03 12.43
N ASN A 39 -27.62 -6.86 11.51
CA ASN A 39 -26.20 -7.11 11.75
C ASN A 39 -25.57 -5.85 12.34
N VAL A 40 -25.09 -5.94 13.56
CA VAL A 40 -24.63 -4.79 14.34
C VAL A 40 -23.13 -4.85 14.50
N THR A 41 -22.45 -3.72 14.23
CA THR A 41 -21.02 -3.51 14.54
C THR A 41 -20.83 -2.20 15.29
N PHE A 42 -19.80 -2.14 16.14
CA PHE A 42 -19.48 -0.96 16.95
C PHE A 42 -18.27 -0.26 16.36
N THR A 43 -18.48 0.92 15.78
CA THR A 43 -17.46 1.62 14.97
C THR A 43 -17.05 2.98 15.52
N HIS A 44 -17.62 3.40 16.67
CA HIS A 44 -17.22 4.70 17.25
C HIS A 44 -15.75 4.64 17.69
N PRO A 45 -14.91 5.61 17.30
CA PRO A 45 -13.48 5.56 17.53
C PRO A 45 -13.08 5.68 19.00
N LYS A 46 -13.83 6.44 19.80
CA LYS A 46 -13.50 6.72 21.21
C LYS A 46 -14.37 5.97 22.21
N VAL A 47 -15.62 5.74 21.86
CA VAL A 47 -16.60 5.13 22.78
C VAL A 47 -16.83 3.69 22.33
N LYS A 48 -16.38 2.75 23.15
CA LYS A 48 -16.65 1.32 22.94
C LYS A 48 -17.63 0.83 23.99
N PRO A 49 -18.63 0.04 23.62
CA PRO A 49 -19.49 -0.59 24.60
C PRO A 49 -18.69 -1.58 25.45
N GLN A 50 -19.20 -1.89 26.63
CA GLN A 50 -18.58 -2.87 27.53
C GLN A 50 -19.47 -4.11 27.66
N ALA A 51 -18.85 -5.25 27.92
CA ALA A 51 -19.58 -6.46 28.29
C ALA A 51 -20.44 -6.21 29.54
N GLY A 52 -21.66 -6.72 29.54
CA GLY A 52 -22.66 -6.47 30.57
C GLY A 52 -23.56 -5.26 30.34
N GLN A 53 -23.24 -4.38 29.39
CA GLN A 53 -24.18 -3.33 28.94
C GLN A 53 -25.25 -3.92 28.05
N THR A 54 -26.38 -3.21 27.93
CA THR A 54 -27.54 -3.65 27.13
C THR A 54 -27.55 -2.92 25.78
N LEU A 55 -27.51 -3.67 24.68
CA LEU A 55 -27.88 -3.15 23.38
C LEU A 55 -29.40 -3.22 23.22
N VAL A 56 -30.03 -2.09 23.02
CA VAL A 56 -31.44 -1.98 22.73
C VAL A 56 -31.63 -1.89 21.22
N THR A 57 -32.51 -2.77 20.70
CA THR A 57 -32.92 -2.77 19.29
C THR A 57 -34.40 -2.51 19.24
N ALA A 58 -34.81 -1.40 18.63
CA ALA A 58 -36.22 -0.99 18.55
C ALA A 58 -36.64 -0.84 17.08
N LEU A 59 -37.75 -1.49 16.71
CA LEU A 59 -38.38 -1.42 15.39
C LEU A 59 -39.58 -0.51 15.42
N TYR A 60 -39.67 0.38 14.45
CA TYR A 60 -40.83 1.26 14.23
C TYR A 60 -41.32 1.14 12.79
N TYR A 61 -42.60 1.38 12.60
CA TYR A 61 -43.24 1.45 11.26
C TYR A 61 -43.54 2.90 10.84
N THR A 62 -43.03 3.86 11.61
CA THR A 62 -43.07 5.30 11.30
C THR A 62 -41.69 5.88 11.42
N ASP A 63 -41.36 6.89 10.62
CA ASP A 63 -40.07 7.57 10.70
C ASP A 63 -39.91 8.25 12.08
N VAL A 64 -38.84 7.89 12.76
CA VAL A 64 -38.52 8.42 14.09
C VAL A 64 -37.38 9.46 14.04
N LYS A 65 -36.90 9.81 12.86
CA LYS A 65 -35.80 10.78 12.68
C LYS A 65 -36.25 12.17 13.13
N GLY A 66 -35.51 12.75 14.08
CA GLY A 66 -35.83 14.07 14.64
C GLY A 66 -37.02 14.08 15.61
N VAL A 67 -37.57 12.92 16.00
CA VAL A 67 -38.63 12.78 17.00
C VAL A 67 -38.00 12.30 18.31
N SER A 68 -38.43 12.83 19.45
CA SER A 68 -38.00 12.32 20.75
C SER A 68 -38.41 10.86 20.93
N VAL A 69 -37.44 9.97 21.06
CA VAL A 69 -37.66 8.52 21.22
C VAL A 69 -38.53 8.20 22.43
N ALA A 70 -38.46 8.99 23.50
CA ALA A 70 -39.27 8.85 24.70
C ALA A 70 -40.81 9.00 24.43
N SER A 71 -41.18 9.65 23.31
CA SER A 71 -42.59 9.84 22.92
C SER A 71 -43.11 8.75 21.98
N LEU A 72 -42.28 7.81 21.56
CA LEU A 72 -42.63 6.79 20.58
C LEU A 72 -42.74 5.40 21.21
N THR A 73 -43.73 4.65 20.77
CA THR A 73 -43.87 3.24 21.15
C THR A 73 -43.34 2.37 20.01
N PRO A 74 -42.26 1.59 20.21
CA PRO A 74 -41.77 0.69 19.17
C PRO A 74 -42.78 -0.43 18.89
N ALA A 75 -42.84 -0.84 17.62
CA ALA A 75 -43.59 -2.04 17.22
C ALA A 75 -42.97 -3.30 17.83
N MET A 76 -41.62 -3.29 17.95
CA MET A 76 -40.87 -4.35 18.62
C MET A 76 -39.65 -3.78 19.32
N ARG A 77 -39.28 -4.36 20.45
CA ARG A 77 -38.06 -4.01 21.18
C ARG A 77 -37.37 -5.27 21.70
N ILE A 78 -36.11 -5.41 21.43
CA ILE A 78 -35.24 -6.47 21.93
C ILE A 78 -34.10 -5.84 22.73
N ASN A 79 -33.88 -6.36 23.92
CA ASN A 79 -32.76 -5.99 24.78
C ASN A 79 -31.76 -7.15 24.78
N THR A 80 -30.53 -6.91 24.34
CA THR A 80 -29.47 -7.91 24.25
C THR A 80 -28.30 -7.51 25.16
N GLU A 81 -27.95 -8.35 26.13
CA GLU A 81 -26.77 -8.14 26.94
C GLU A 81 -25.51 -8.36 26.08
N LEU A 82 -24.62 -7.40 26.09
CA LEU A 82 -23.37 -7.47 25.32
C LEU A 82 -22.34 -8.36 26.02
N THR A 83 -21.71 -9.21 25.23
CA THR A 83 -20.55 -10.01 25.65
C THR A 83 -19.28 -9.42 25.05
N GLU A 84 -18.09 -9.79 25.54
CA GLU A 84 -16.81 -9.40 24.94
C GLU A 84 -16.73 -9.80 23.46
N GLU A 85 -17.29 -10.96 23.10
CA GLU A 85 -17.34 -11.41 21.71
C GLU A 85 -18.22 -10.50 20.84
N TYR A 86 -19.40 -10.11 21.34
CA TYR A 86 -20.30 -9.21 20.62
C TYR A 86 -19.69 -7.83 20.42
N VAL A 87 -19.01 -7.31 21.44
CA VAL A 87 -18.31 -6.01 21.35
C VAL A 87 -17.20 -6.04 20.31
N SER A 88 -16.45 -7.14 20.21
CA SER A 88 -15.30 -7.25 19.32
C SER A 88 -15.63 -7.65 17.88
N LYS A 89 -16.64 -8.52 17.69
CA LYS A 89 -16.96 -9.09 16.38
C LYS A 89 -18.30 -8.61 15.80
N GLY A 90 -19.09 -7.89 16.61
CA GLY A 90 -20.48 -7.58 16.27
C GLY A 90 -21.42 -8.75 16.58
N LEU A 91 -22.71 -8.54 16.31
CA LEU A 91 -23.74 -9.54 16.55
C LEU A 91 -24.88 -9.40 15.53
N ARG A 92 -25.67 -10.47 15.38
CA ARG A 92 -26.90 -10.48 14.60
C ARG A 92 -28.11 -10.56 15.55
N ILE A 93 -29.11 -9.74 15.31
CA ILE A 93 -30.39 -9.71 16.03
C ILE A 93 -31.49 -9.93 15.02
N SER A 94 -32.36 -10.91 15.23
CA SER A 94 -33.56 -11.15 14.40
C SER A 94 -34.80 -10.55 15.05
N LEU A 95 -35.44 -9.66 14.33
CA LEU A 95 -36.73 -9.06 14.69
C LEU A 95 -37.85 -9.83 13.96
N GLU A 96 -38.70 -10.55 14.69
CA GLU A 96 -39.78 -11.38 14.12
C GLU A 96 -40.99 -11.51 15.07
N PRO A 97 -42.22 -11.55 14.55
CA PRO A 97 -42.56 -11.33 13.14
C PRO A 97 -42.60 -9.83 12.80
N VAL A 98 -42.19 -9.46 11.61
CA VAL A 98 -42.36 -8.08 11.12
C VAL A 98 -43.57 -7.96 10.21
N ASP A 99 -44.22 -6.77 10.21
CA ASP A 99 -45.36 -6.50 9.36
C ASP A 99 -44.90 -6.23 7.92
N ARG A 100 -45.32 -7.10 7.00
CA ARG A 100 -44.98 -7.00 5.57
C ARG A 100 -45.84 -6.05 4.78
N THR A 101 -46.89 -5.51 5.40
CA THR A 101 -47.85 -4.61 4.72
C THR A 101 -47.41 -3.15 4.79
N VAL A 102 -46.42 -2.84 5.62
CA VAL A 102 -45.90 -1.48 5.78
C VAL A 102 -44.97 -1.10 4.63
N SER A 103 -44.96 0.18 4.28
CA SER A 103 -44.11 0.73 3.21
C SER A 103 -42.66 0.92 3.64
N ALA A 104 -42.37 0.98 4.94
CA ALA A 104 -41.02 1.17 5.47
C ALA A 104 -40.94 0.62 6.91
N MET A 105 -39.75 0.16 7.27
CA MET A 105 -39.34 -0.23 8.61
C MET A 105 -38.17 0.63 9.05
N TYR A 106 -38.18 1.05 10.31
CA TYR A 106 -37.16 1.93 10.89
C TYR A 106 -36.61 1.25 12.13
N VAL A 107 -35.29 1.04 12.14
CA VAL A 107 -34.60 0.40 13.26
C VAL A 107 -33.73 1.44 13.97
N LEU A 108 -33.90 1.54 15.28
CA LEU A 108 -33.07 2.36 16.14
C LEU A 108 -32.30 1.44 17.10
N LEU A 109 -31.00 1.65 17.19
CA LEU A 109 -30.10 0.91 18.08
C LEU A 109 -29.46 1.88 19.05
N TRP A 110 -29.29 1.50 20.31
CA TRP A 110 -28.44 2.19 21.25
C TRP A 110 -27.90 1.25 22.31
N VAL A 111 -26.74 1.60 22.86
CA VAL A 111 -26.20 0.93 24.03
C VAL A 111 -26.65 1.70 25.25
N ASP A 112 -27.57 1.11 26.00
CA ASP A 112 -28.07 1.64 27.27
C ASP A 112 -26.96 1.54 28.32
N GLN A 113 -26.23 2.64 28.50
CA GLN A 113 -25.06 2.69 29.39
C GLN A 113 -25.43 2.96 30.85
N ASN A 114 -26.53 3.64 31.07
CA ASN A 114 -27.02 4.03 32.39
C ASN A 114 -28.08 3.12 32.95
N ALA A 115 -28.53 2.10 32.18
CA ALA A 115 -29.52 1.10 32.50
C ALA A 115 -30.92 1.70 32.79
N ASP A 116 -31.27 2.83 32.17
CA ASP A 116 -32.61 3.45 32.30
C ASP A 116 -33.59 3.00 31.21
N GLY A 117 -33.07 2.29 30.20
CA GLY A 117 -33.87 1.78 29.08
C GLY A 117 -34.28 2.84 28.06
N GLN A 118 -33.77 4.06 28.16
CA GLN A 118 -34.06 5.15 27.22
C GLN A 118 -32.77 5.50 26.44
N LEU A 119 -32.92 6.10 25.26
CA LEU A 119 -31.83 6.68 24.56
C LEU A 119 -31.52 8.05 25.18
N GLY A 120 -30.37 8.18 25.82
CA GLY A 120 -29.87 9.38 26.50
C GLY A 120 -28.65 10.02 25.82
N GLU A 121 -28.38 11.30 26.10
CA GLU A 121 -27.17 11.98 25.66
C GLU A 121 -25.92 11.24 26.15
N GLY A 122 -24.94 11.09 25.28
CA GLY A 122 -23.69 10.39 25.59
C GLY A 122 -23.70 8.90 25.26
N GLU A 123 -24.83 8.30 24.93
CA GLU A 123 -24.94 6.89 24.59
C GLU A 123 -24.63 6.60 23.12
N LEU A 124 -23.95 5.46 22.87
CA LEU A 124 -23.73 4.98 21.52
C LEU A 124 -25.07 4.65 20.86
N ALA A 125 -25.29 5.20 19.66
CA ALA A 125 -26.50 4.95 18.89
C ALA A 125 -26.17 4.76 17.41
N ALA A 126 -27.01 3.99 16.72
CA ALA A 126 -27.08 3.99 15.27
C ALA A 126 -28.41 4.66 14.89
N TYR A 127 -28.27 5.78 14.22
CA TYR A 127 -29.39 6.35 13.50
C TYR A 127 -29.60 5.49 12.25
N TYR A 128 -30.78 4.92 12.18
CA TYR A 128 -31.19 4.13 11.07
C TYR A 128 -31.30 4.93 9.78
N ASP A 129 -31.03 4.26 8.70
CA ASP A 129 -31.58 4.65 7.42
C ASP A 129 -32.94 3.95 7.28
N ALA A 130 -33.94 4.66 6.75
CA ALA A 130 -35.25 4.04 6.51
C ALA A 130 -35.06 2.78 5.66
N VAL A 131 -35.37 1.64 6.25
CA VAL A 131 -35.39 0.37 5.52
C VAL A 131 -36.72 0.30 4.80
N GLY A 132 -36.76 0.76 3.53
CA GLY A 132 -37.90 0.55 2.67
C GLY A 132 -38.02 -0.93 2.33
N VAL A 133 -39.24 -1.44 2.31
CA VAL A 133 -39.52 -2.83 1.90
C VAL A 133 -38.98 -3.12 0.50
N ASP A 134 -38.85 -2.08 -0.34
CA ASP A 134 -38.26 -2.14 -1.69
C ASP A 134 -36.72 -2.03 -1.72
N LYS A 135 -36.08 -1.63 -0.61
CA LYS A 135 -34.63 -1.46 -0.53
C LYS A 135 -33.89 -2.66 0.09
N VAL A 136 -34.60 -3.49 0.81
CA VAL A 136 -34.13 -4.82 1.08
C VAL A 136 -34.34 -5.55 -0.23
N GLU A 137 -33.26 -5.89 -0.94
CA GLU A 137 -33.36 -6.85 -2.02
C GLU A 137 -34.02 -8.09 -1.43
N ALA A 138 -35.35 -8.11 -1.45
CA ALA A 138 -36.10 -9.31 -1.38
C ALA A 138 -35.59 -10.10 -2.58
N GLY A 139 -34.75 -11.07 -2.37
CA GLY A 139 -34.53 -12.09 -3.38
C GLY A 139 -35.95 -12.41 -3.83
N GLU A 140 -36.25 -12.27 -5.12
CA GLU A 140 -37.61 -12.41 -5.67
C GLU A 140 -38.29 -13.54 -4.94
N ALA A 141 -39.33 -13.22 -4.18
CA ALA A 141 -40.05 -14.23 -3.41
C ALA A 141 -40.64 -15.17 -4.42
N VAL A 142 -39.98 -16.27 -4.68
CA VAL A 142 -40.44 -17.31 -5.58
C VAL A 142 -41.78 -17.77 -5.00
N ALA A 143 -42.79 -17.75 -5.81
CA ALA A 143 -44.14 -18.20 -5.39
C ALA A 143 -44.03 -19.60 -4.79
N GLY A 144 -44.14 -19.69 -3.47
CA GLY A 144 -43.95 -20.93 -2.71
C GLY A 144 -43.09 -20.79 -1.43
N ASP A 145 -42.29 -19.73 -1.29
CA ASP A 145 -41.46 -19.53 -0.10
C ASP A 145 -42.32 -19.16 1.12
N CYS A 146 -42.18 -19.95 2.19
CA CYS A 146 -42.91 -19.77 3.43
C CYS A 146 -42.34 -18.64 4.31
N LEU A 147 -41.16 -18.13 4.01
CA LEU A 147 -40.40 -17.14 4.77
C LEU A 147 -39.95 -16.01 3.85
N SER A 148 -39.99 -14.78 4.34
CA SER A 148 -39.34 -13.64 3.71
C SER A 148 -38.31 -13.09 4.67
N GLU A 149 -37.07 -13.00 4.21
CA GLU A 149 -35.95 -12.53 4.97
C GLU A 149 -35.56 -11.13 4.51
N TYR A 150 -35.36 -10.23 5.48
CA TYR A 150 -34.78 -8.91 5.28
C TYR A 150 -33.53 -8.82 6.13
N ALA A 151 -32.48 -8.17 5.65
CA ALA A 151 -31.27 -7.96 6.41
C ALA A 151 -30.78 -6.52 6.26
N VAL A 152 -30.27 -5.96 7.34
CA VAL A 152 -29.68 -4.63 7.37
C VAL A 152 -28.39 -4.65 8.18
N ASN A 153 -27.36 -3.94 7.69
CA ASN A 153 -26.11 -3.76 8.40
C ASN A 153 -26.08 -2.39 9.07
N MET A 154 -25.97 -2.35 10.39
CA MET A 154 -25.98 -1.12 11.17
C MET A 154 -24.69 -0.97 11.95
N LYS A 155 -24.10 0.23 11.85
CA LYS A 155 -22.86 0.60 12.53
C LYS A 155 -23.17 1.57 13.66
N LEU A 156 -22.92 1.19 14.92
CA LEU A 156 -23.00 2.10 16.05
C LEU A 156 -21.70 2.92 16.10
N GLY A 157 -21.69 4.01 15.35
CA GLY A 157 -20.56 4.90 15.19
C GLY A 157 -20.82 6.33 15.68
N ARG A 158 -21.95 6.57 16.36
CA ARG A 158 -22.32 7.90 16.86
C ARG A 158 -22.62 7.85 18.36
N VAL A 159 -22.36 8.97 19.01
CA VAL A 159 -22.84 9.26 20.37
C VAL A 159 -24.04 10.19 20.25
N TYR A 160 -25.15 9.83 20.89
CA TYR A 160 -26.37 10.61 20.84
C TYR A 160 -26.15 12.00 21.49
N GLY A 161 -26.57 13.05 20.81
CA GLY A 161 -26.32 14.44 21.22
C GLY A 161 -25.01 15.05 20.73
N GLU A 162 -24.06 14.24 20.23
CA GLU A 162 -22.84 14.72 19.62
C GLU A 162 -22.96 14.91 18.10
N ALA A 163 -22.11 15.76 17.53
CA ALA A 163 -22.00 15.90 16.08
C ALA A 163 -21.47 14.62 15.46
N GLU A 164 -21.92 14.29 14.26
CA GLU A 164 -21.42 13.15 13.50
C GLU A 164 -19.93 13.31 13.22
N ILE A 165 -19.14 12.29 13.55
CA ILE A 165 -17.73 12.24 13.22
C ILE A 165 -17.61 11.68 11.80
N VAL A 166 -17.30 12.56 10.85
CA VAL A 166 -17.06 12.18 9.45
C VAL A 166 -15.56 12.03 9.24
N ILE A 167 -15.09 10.82 8.96
CA ILE A 167 -13.73 10.57 8.50
C ILE A 167 -13.72 10.74 6.98
N PRO A 168 -12.92 11.66 6.41
CA PRO A 168 -12.84 11.84 4.96
C PRO A 168 -12.41 10.56 4.24
N GLU A 169 -12.88 10.38 3.01
CA GLU A 169 -12.45 9.27 2.15
C GLU A 169 -10.93 9.25 1.97
N GLY A 170 -10.31 8.08 2.04
CA GLY A 170 -8.87 7.90 1.97
C GLY A 170 -8.12 8.27 3.26
N GLN A 171 -8.84 8.55 4.35
CA GLN A 171 -8.26 8.78 5.66
C GLN A 171 -8.78 7.78 6.68
N VAL A 172 -7.99 7.59 7.74
CA VAL A 172 -8.35 6.81 8.93
C VAL A 172 -8.07 7.61 10.18
N ALA A 173 -8.75 7.30 11.27
CA ALA A 173 -8.57 7.98 12.55
C ALA A 173 -8.01 7.02 13.60
N ASP A 174 -7.10 7.51 14.44
CA ASP A 174 -6.70 6.83 15.67
C ASP A 174 -7.74 7.04 16.80
N TYR A 175 -7.46 6.49 17.98
CA TYR A 175 -8.36 6.64 19.13
C TYR A 175 -8.59 8.11 19.52
N ASP A 176 -7.59 8.98 19.36
CA ASP A 176 -7.68 10.42 19.68
C ASP A 176 -8.29 11.25 18.56
N MET A 177 -8.80 10.61 17.50
CA MET A 177 -9.35 11.26 16.30
C MET A 177 -8.34 12.06 15.48
N ASN A 178 -7.07 11.73 15.60
CA ASN A 178 -6.10 12.22 14.65
C ASN A 178 -6.31 11.52 13.30
N LEU A 179 -6.41 12.31 12.23
CA LEU A 179 -6.58 11.81 10.88
C LEU A 179 -5.24 11.52 10.23
N TYR A 180 -5.17 10.40 9.52
CA TYR A 180 -4.02 9.94 8.76
C TYR A 180 -4.46 9.56 7.36
N THR A 181 -3.67 9.95 6.36
CA THR A 181 -3.92 9.64 4.96
C THR A 181 -3.34 8.27 4.61
N GLU A 182 -4.14 7.39 4.02
CA GLU A 182 -3.70 6.09 3.53
C GLU A 182 -3.03 6.23 2.16
N VAL A 183 -1.97 5.48 1.92
CA VAL A 183 -1.31 5.29 0.62
C VAL A 183 -1.11 3.82 0.34
N GLU A 184 -1.47 3.38 -0.85
CA GLU A 184 -1.23 2.03 -1.35
C GLU A 184 0.16 1.93 -1.96
N ILE A 185 0.96 0.98 -1.49
CA ILE A 185 2.30 0.69 -2.02
C ILE A 185 2.42 -0.83 -2.20
N GLY A 186 2.08 -1.29 -3.38
CA GLY A 186 2.07 -2.72 -3.70
C GLY A 186 1.21 -3.54 -2.74
N PRO A 187 1.79 -4.58 -2.09
CA PRO A 187 1.02 -5.47 -1.21
C PRO A 187 0.63 -4.85 0.13
N GLN A 188 0.82 -3.55 0.34
CA GLN A 188 0.63 -2.90 1.64
C GLN A 188 -0.05 -1.54 1.50
N PHE A 189 -0.84 -1.19 2.53
CA PHE A 189 -1.31 0.17 2.77
C PHE A 189 -0.54 0.77 3.94
N TRP A 190 -0.06 1.99 3.77
CA TRP A 190 0.70 2.72 4.78
C TRP A 190 0.02 4.05 5.13
N LEU A 191 0.19 4.51 6.35
CA LEU A 191 -0.18 5.87 6.71
C LEU A 191 0.94 6.84 6.33
N LYS A 192 0.58 7.99 5.71
CA LYS A 192 1.56 9.00 5.26
C LYS A 192 2.15 9.80 6.41
N GLU A 193 1.43 9.93 7.51
CA GLU A 193 1.85 10.70 8.67
C GLU A 193 2.39 9.78 9.78
N ASN A 194 3.34 10.28 10.55
CA ASN A 194 3.77 9.64 11.79
C ASN A 194 2.66 9.70 12.84
N LEU A 195 2.56 8.69 13.69
CA LEU A 195 1.57 8.66 14.77
C LEU A 195 1.73 9.85 15.72
N ARG A 196 0.58 10.37 16.21
CA ARG A 196 0.49 11.40 17.22
C ARG A 196 -0.56 11.10 18.29
N THR A 197 -0.98 9.83 18.39
CA THR A 197 -1.93 9.37 19.41
C THR A 197 -1.31 9.39 20.80
N THR A 198 -2.13 9.64 21.80
CA THR A 198 -1.78 9.54 23.23
C THR A 198 -2.43 8.32 23.88
N HIS A 199 -3.18 7.53 23.11
CA HIS A 199 -3.85 6.31 23.56
C HIS A 199 -3.55 5.14 22.61
N PHE A 200 -3.64 3.94 23.13
CA PHE A 200 -3.76 2.73 22.32
C PHE A 200 -5.16 2.61 21.69
N ALA A 201 -5.31 1.77 20.69
CA ALA A 201 -6.59 1.56 20.01
C ALA A 201 -7.74 1.08 20.94
N ASP A 202 -7.40 0.46 22.07
CA ASP A 202 -8.36 0.03 23.09
C ASP A 202 -8.76 1.16 24.08
N GLY A 203 -8.24 2.37 23.90
CA GLY A 203 -8.48 3.52 24.75
C GLY A 203 -7.59 3.60 26.00
N THR A 204 -6.65 2.68 26.17
CA THR A 204 -5.66 2.77 27.26
C THR A 204 -4.72 3.96 27.00
N GLU A 205 -4.55 4.83 27.97
CA GLU A 205 -3.64 5.99 27.89
C GLU A 205 -2.17 5.54 27.79
N ILE A 206 -1.40 6.19 26.93
CA ILE A 206 0.05 6.05 26.83
C ILE A 206 0.66 7.19 27.69
N PRO A 207 1.42 6.90 28.74
CA PRO A 207 1.98 7.94 29.61
C PRO A 207 2.93 8.87 28.87
N SER A 208 2.84 10.16 29.18
CA SER A 208 3.75 11.20 28.67
C SER A 208 4.87 11.50 29.66
N ALA A 209 6.10 11.62 29.17
CA ALA A 209 7.24 12.04 29.98
C ALA A 209 8.30 12.77 29.16
N THR A 210 9.22 13.47 29.84
CA THR A 210 10.34 14.20 29.21
C THR A 210 11.64 13.98 29.97
N GLY A 211 12.77 14.28 29.34
CA GLY A 211 14.10 14.23 29.94
C GLY A 211 14.47 12.84 30.48
N GLU A 212 15.06 12.78 31.65
CA GLU A 212 15.46 11.53 32.31
C GLU A 212 14.26 10.68 32.73
N ALA A 213 13.10 11.30 33.02
CA ALA A 213 11.88 10.55 33.34
C ALA A 213 11.40 9.70 32.14
N PHE A 214 11.44 10.23 30.92
CA PHE A 214 11.11 9.44 29.72
C PHE A 214 12.05 8.24 29.55
N LYS A 215 13.34 8.44 29.70
CA LYS A 215 14.36 7.40 29.57
C LYS A 215 14.24 6.30 30.63
N ALA A 216 13.63 6.60 31.78
CA ALA A 216 13.43 5.64 32.86
C ALA A 216 12.23 4.69 32.63
N TYR A 217 11.37 4.95 31.63
CA TYR A 217 10.24 4.09 31.34
C TYR A 217 10.71 2.73 30.75
N THR A 218 10.22 1.66 31.35
CA THR A 218 10.38 0.28 30.90
C THR A 218 9.03 -0.31 30.42
N SER A 219 8.04 0.53 30.25
CA SER A 219 6.73 0.29 29.66
C SER A 219 6.45 1.36 28.61
N ALA A 220 5.30 1.27 27.94
CA ALA A 220 4.90 2.27 26.93
C ALA A 220 4.95 3.70 27.45
N ALA A 221 5.55 4.59 26.66
CA ALA A 221 5.56 6.03 26.92
C ALA A 221 5.77 6.81 25.62
N TYR A 222 5.25 8.04 25.58
CA TYR A 222 5.56 8.99 24.52
C TYR A 222 6.17 10.28 25.07
N VAL A 223 6.79 11.03 24.17
CA VAL A 223 7.27 12.38 24.43
C VAL A 223 6.81 13.31 23.31
N ASN A 224 6.32 14.49 23.69
CA ASN A 224 6.14 15.60 22.77
C ASN A 224 7.39 16.52 22.87
N PRO A 225 8.34 16.41 21.93
CA PRO A 225 9.55 17.22 21.98
C PRO A 225 9.40 18.60 21.31
N TYR A 226 8.21 18.92 20.80
CA TYR A 226 7.95 20.12 20.02
C TYR A 226 7.25 21.18 20.87
N SER A 227 7.45 22.45 20.48
CA SER A 227 6.85 23.59 21.18
C SER A 227 5.51 24.04 20.58
N THR A 228 5.15 23.53 19.40
CA THR A 228 3.92 23.91 18.69
C THR A 228 3.09 22.69 18.30
N THR A 229 1.75 22.83 18.25
CA THR A 229 0.84 21.82 17.73
C THR A 229 1.08 21.54 16.24
N THR A 230 1.43 22.57 15.47
CA THR A 230 1.76 22.44 14.04
C THR A 230 2.98 21.54 13.82
N ASP A 231 3.97 21.54 14.69
CA ASP A 231 5.12 20.62 14.57
C ASP A 231 4.72 19.19 14.94
N VAL A 232 3.81 19.00 15.90
CA VAL A 232 3.25 17.67 16.21
C VAL A 232 2.45 17.12 15.01
N GLU A 233 1.66 17.97 14.35
CA GLU A 233 0.92 17.57 13.14
C GLU A 233 1.86 17.16 12.00
N LYS A 234 2.99 17.85 11.84
CA LYS A 234 3.96 17.57 10.77
C LYS A 234 4.84 16.35 11.04
N PHE A 235 5.31 16.19 12.26
CA PHE A 235 6.37 15.23 12.58
C PHE A 235 5.90 14.06 13.45
N GLY A 236 4.67 14.11 13.98
CA GLY A 236 4.13 13.15 14.93
C GLY A 236 4.73 13.28 16.33
N LEU A 237 4.38 12.41 17.25
CA LEU A 237 5.01 12.24 18.55
C LEU A 237 6.17 11.24 18.45
N LEU A 238 7.03 11.22 19.46
CA LEU A 238 8.09 10.24 19.58
C LEU A 238 7.78 9.27 20.73
N TYR A 239 7.87 7.99 20.44
CA TYR A 239 7.48 6.90 21.33
C TYR A 239 8.69 6.03 21.65
N ASN A 240 8.73 5.47 22.86
CA ASN A 240 9.67 4.41 23.16
C ASN A 240 9.21 3.09 22.47
N TRP A 241 10.09 2.10 22.40
CA TRP A 241 9.79 0.85 21.71
C TRP A 241 8.63 0.06 22.37
N TYR A 242 8.43 0.23 23.67
CA TYR A 242 7.34 -0.43 24.38
C TYR A 242 5.96 0.05 23.89
N ALA A 243 5.82 1.30 23.53
CA ALA A 243 4.58 1.83 22.94
C ALA A 243 4.27 1.24 21.56
N ALA A 244 5.30 0.75 20.83
CA ALA A 244 5.13 0.05 19.57
C ALA A 244 4.67 -1.41 19.73
N THR A 245 4.79 -2.00 20.92
CA THR A 245 4.72 -3.47 21.09
C THR A 245 3.84 -3.97 22.25
N GLU A 246 3.58 -3.15 23.28
CA GLU A 246 2.74 -3.58 24.42
C GLU A 246 1.28 -3.78 24.02
N LYS A 247 0.74 -2.82 23.26
CA LYS A 247 -0.59 -2.83 22.67
C LYS A 247 -0.55 -2.14 21.32
N ASN A 248 -1.62 -2.24 20.55
CA ASN A 248 -1.68 -1.57 19.26
C ASN A 248 -2.01 -0.07 19.41
N PRO A 249 -1.10 0.87 19.04
CA PRO A 249 -1.38 2.30 19.04
C PRO A 249 -1.99 2.80 17.71
N CYS A 250 -2.08 1.93 16.69
CA CYS A 250 -2.53 2.29 15.36
C CYS A 250 -4.06 2.38 15.26
N PRO A 251 -4.59 3.07 14.24
CA PRO A 251 -6.00 2.96 13.87
C PRO A 251 -6.46 1.51 13.71
N GLU A 252 -7.78 1.28 13.81
CA GLU A 252 -8.37 -0.05 13.65
C GLU A 252 -7.97 -0.69 12.31
N GLY A 253 -7.55 -1.94 12.35
CA GLY A 253 -7.08 -2.69 11.17
C GLY A 253 -5.62 -2.44 10.79
N TYR A 254 -4.94 -1.50 11.45
CA TYR A 254 -3.52 -1.19 11.23
C TYR A 254 -2.65 -1.69 12.38
N HIS A 255 -1.36 -1.84 12.12
CA HIS A 255 -0.36 -2.22 13.12
C HIS A 255 0.99 -1.52 12.87
N ILE A 256 1.86 -1.57 13.86
CA ILE A 256 3.25 -1.14 13.70
C ILE A 256 3.99 -2.19 12.87
N PRO A 257 4.70 -1.79 11.79
CA PRO A 257 5.36 -2.73 10.90
C PRO A 257 6.40 -3.57 11.62
N THR A 258 6.44 -4.85 11.28
CA THR A 258 7.52 -5.74 11.62
C THR A 258 8.70 -5.57 10.66
N GLU A 259 9.81 -6.23 10.97
CA GLU A 259 10.96 -6.34 10.05
C GLU A 259 10.55 -6.96 8.71
N ALA A 260 9.70 -7.99 8.75
CA ALA A 260 9.19 -8.65 7.54
C ALA A 260 8.35 -7.69 6.68
N ASP A 261 7.45 -6.93 7.30
CA ASP A 261 6.62 -5.95 6.58
C ASP A 261 7.47 -4.88 5.91
N MET A 262 8.49 -4.39 6.62
CA MET A 262 9.40 -3.39 6.07
C MET A 262 10.24 -3.95 4.92
N LEU A 263 10.66 -5.21 4.98
CA LEU A 263 11.38 -5.88 3.89
C LEU A 263 10.48 -6.07 2.65
N VAL A 264 9.19 -6.38 2.83
CA VAL A 264 8.22 -6.44 1.73
C VAL A 264 8.14 -5.09 1.03
N LEU A 265 7.99 -3.99 1.77
CA LEU A 265 7.99 -2.64 1.21
C LEU A 265 9.29 -2.32 0.48
N GLU A 266 10.44 -2.56 1.11
CA GLU A 266 11.76 -2.23 0.56
C GLU A 266 12.05 -3.03 -0.72
N LYS A 267 11.70 -4.31 -0.77
CA LYS A 267 11.81 -5.17 -1.95
C LYS A 267 10.85 -4.77 -3.07
N TYR A 268 9.66 -4.31 -2.74
CA TYR A 268 8.74 -3.76 -3.74
C TYR A 268 9.29 -2.47 -4.39
N ILE A 269 9.89 -1.58 -3.60
CA ILE A 269 10.46 -0.31 -4.08
C ILE A 269 11.77 -0.50 -4.85
N ALA A 270 12.56 -1.49 -4.48
CA ALA A 270 13.87 -1.77 -5.06
C ALA A 270 14.11 -3.29 -5.22
N PRO A 271 13.38 -3.95 -6.13
CA PRO A 271 13.42 -5.41 -6.27
C PRO A 271 14.79 -5.96 -6.70
N GLU A 272 15.62 -5.15 -7.37
CA GLU A 272 16.98 -5.56 -7.77
C GLU A 272 18.04 -5.36 -6.69
N ALA A 273 17.66 -4.78 -5.53
CA ALA A 273 18.62 -4.51 -4.47
C ALA A 273 18.96 -5.78 -3.67
N ALA A 274 20.11 -6.38 -3.97
CA ALA A 274 20.57 -7.60 -3.32
C ALA A 274 21.07 -7.39 -1.87
N ASP A 275 21.27 -6.14 -1.43
CA ASP A 275 21.81 -5.79 -0.12
C ASP A 275 20.74 -5.54 0.98
N LEU A 276 19.45 -5.79 0.67
CA LEU A 276 18.36 -5.52 1.60
C LEU A 276 18.27 -6.51 2.78
N GLY A 277 18.81 -7.72 2.62
CA GLY A 277 18.68 -8.82 3.58
C GLY A 277 17.32 -9.51 3.47
N ASP A 278 17.17 -10.64 4.16
CA ASP A 278 16.01 -11.51 3.99
C ASP A 278 15.21 -11.76 5.26
N GLU A 279 15.81 -11.67 6.43
CA GLU A 279 15.16 -12.08 7.70
C GLU A 279 15.57 -11.21 8.90
N LEU A 280 14.78 -11.34 9.98
CA LEU A 280 15.03 -10.67 11.24
C LEU A 280 16.41 -11.01 11.83
N ALA A 281 16.88 -12.24 11.66
CA ALA A 281 18.18 -12.69 12.18
C ALA A 281 19.36 -11.90 11.60
N ASP A 282 19.21 -11.32 10.41
CA ASP A 282 20.23 -10.54 9.71
C ASP A 282 20.30 -9.07 10.17
N VAL A 283 19.43 -8.65 11.09
CA VAL A 283 19.40 -7.24 11.54
C VAL A 283 20.66 -6.94 12.35
N PRO A 284 21.51 -6.01 11.88
CA PRO A 284 22.75 -5.69 12.60
C PRO A 284 22.45 -4.87 13.87
N GLU A 285 23.28 -5.05 14.91
CA GLU A 285 23.21 -4.26 16.14
C GLU A 285 23.45 -2.76 15.90
N THR A 286 24.29 -2.43 14.93
CA THR A 286 24.58 -1.05 14.52
C THR A 286 23.93 -0.79 13.17
N ALA A 287 23.29 0.35 13.01
CA ALA A 287 22.61 0.70 11.78
C ALA A 287 23.56 0.75 10.57
N VAL A 288 23.21 0.03 9.52
CA VAL A 288 23.95 -0.05 8.24
C VAL A 288 23.05 0.43 7.11
N PHE A 289 23.52 1.37 6.30
CA PHE A 289 22.83 1.82 5.09
C PHE A 289 22.90 0.77 3.99
N ARG A 290 21.81 0.61 3.24
CA ARG A 290 21.63 -0.35 2.16
C ARG A 290 20.62 0.20 1.14
N GLY A 291 20.59 -0.39 -0.07
CA GLY A 291 19.74 0.09 -1.16
C GLY A 291 20.17 1.45 -1.74
N ASP A 292 21.42 1.89 -1.48
CA ASP A 292 21.96 3.18 -1.92
C ASP A 292 21.95 3.30 -3.45
N ALA A 293 22.36 2.23 -4.16
CA ALA A 293 22.42 2.20 -5.63
C ALA A 293 21.04 2.40 -6.28
N TYR A 294 19.99 1.99 -5.59
CA TYR A 294 18.59 2.05 -6.06
C TYR A 294 17.81 3.23 -5.49
N LYS A 295 18.49 4.11 -4.75
CA LYS A 295 17.90 5.31 -4.11
C LYS A 295 16.72 4.97 -3.20
N LEU A 296 16.76 3.81 -2.54
CA LEU A 296 15.66 3.26 -1.75
C LEU A 296 15.10 4.27 -0.74
N GLY A 297 15.97 4.92 0.04
CA GLY A 297 15.56 5.92 1.03
C GLY A 297 14.94 7.16 0.39
N LEU A 298 15.52 7.68 -0.71
CA LEU A 298 15.02 8.88 -1.38
C LEU A 298 13.59 8.69 -1.89
N LYS A 299 13.26 7.50 -2.42
CA LYS A 299 11.93 7.18 -2.94
C LYS A 299 10.83 7.17 -1.87
N MET A 300 11.21 7.01 -0.59
CA MET A 300 10.28 6.99 0.56
C MET A 300 10.28 8.30 1.35
N MET A 301 11.37 9.07 1.30
CA MET A 301 11.53 10.32 2.03
C MET A 301 10.75 11.44 1.36
N SER A 302 10.11 12.28 2.18
CA SER A 302 9.40 13.48 1.73
C SER A 302 10.34 14.45 1.00
N SER A 303 9.84 15.09 -0.05
CA SER A 303 10.50 16.23 -0.72
C SER A 303 10.40 17.53 0.10
N ALA A 304 9.52 17.56 1.12
CA ALA A 304 9.35 18.71 2.01
C ALA A 304 10.40 18.76 3.13
N TYR A 305 10.40 19.86 3.87
CA TYR A 305 11.22 20.08 5.08
C TYR A 305 12.74 19.99 4.86
N ASP A 306 13.22 20.26 3.64
CA ASP A 306 14.65 20.08 3.23
C ASP A 306 15.17 18.68 3.59
N PHE A 307 14.32 17.67 3.52
CA PHE A 307 14.70 16.30 3.80
C PHE A 307 15.33 15.63 2.58
N GLY A 308 15.04 16.12 1.37
CA GLY A 308 15.74 15.78 0.14
C GLY A 308 15.29 14.46 -0.50
N GLY A 309 14.11 13.96 -0.16
CA GLY A 309 13.49 12.81 -0.81
C GLY A 309 12.86 13.15 -2.15
N THR A 310 12.55 12.13 -2.94
CA THR A 310 11.76 12.21 -4.18
C THR A 310 10.30 11.80 -3.96
N ASP A 311 10.05 11.02 -2.90
CA ASP A 311 8.72 10.54 -2.48
C ASP A 311 7.93 9.84 -3.60
N ASP A 312 8.62 9.02 -4.39
CA ASP A 312 8.08 8.41 -5.61
C ASP A 312 6.82 7.55 -5.36
N TYR A 313 6.67 7.06 -4.14
CA TYR A 313 5.55 6.19 -3.73
C TYR A 313 4.56 6.88 -2.78
N GLY A 314 4.75 8.16 -2.47
CA GLY A 314 3.84 8.93 -1.62
C GLY A 314 3.84 8.53 -0.14
N LEU A 315 4.87 7.78 0.34
CA LEU A 315 4.99 7.40 1.76
C LEU A 315 5.31 8.60 2.65
N SER A 316 5.94 9.64 2.10
CA SER A 316 6.18 10.94 2.71
C SER A 316 6.85 10.86 4.10
N LEU A 317 7.92 10.08 4.25
CA LEU A 317 8.67 10.03 5.50
C LEU A 317 9.25 11.40 5.85
N VAL A 318 9.04 11.86 7.08
CA VAL A 318 9.42 13.20 7.54
C VAL A 318 10.50 13.14 8.64
N PRO A 319 11.36 14.17 8.75
CA PRO A 319 12.48 14.16 9.70
C PRO A 319 12.04 14.48 11.13
N GLY A 320 11.32 13.56 11.79
CA GLY A 320 10.88 13.68 13.18
C GLY A 320 12.02 13.67 14.21
N GLY A 321 13.18 13.12 13.82
CA GLY A 321 14.34 13.02 14.70
C GLY A 321 14.30 11.82 15.66
N ILE A 322 15.09 11.91 16.73
CA ILE A 322 15.18 10.94 17.81
C ILE A 322 15.26 11.65 19.16
N TYR A 323 14.68 11.07 20.19
CA TYR A 323 14.72 11.60 21.54
C TYR A 323 15.40 10.63 22.50
N ALA A 324 16.40 11.11 23.24
CA ALA A 324 17.01 10.40 24.36
C ALA A 324 16.64 11.11 25.69
N THR A 325 17.29 12.24 25.98
CA THR A 325 16.94 13.16 27.06
C THR A 325 16.55 14.54 26.51
N SER A 326 16.78 14.74 25.24
CA SER A 326 16.40 15.91 24.44
C SER A 326 16.21 15.49 22.99
N LEU A 327 15.51 16.30 22.20
CA LEU A 327 15.32 16.06 20.79
C LEU A 327 16.63 16.26 20.01
N SER A 328 16.99 15.26 19.20
CA SER A 328 17.98 15.38 18.14
C SER A 328 17.28 15.18 16.79
N LYS A 329 17.12 16.27 16.04
CA LYS A 329 16.57 16.23 14.67
C LYS A 329 17.63 15.88 13.62
N ASP A 330 18.89 16.03 14.00
CA ASP A 330 20.04 15.94 13.11
C ASP A 330 21.02 14.88 13.59
N ALA A 331 21.54 14.08 12.68
CA ALA A 331 22.71 13.23 12.93
C ALA A 331 23.98 14.09 13.08
N SER A 332 23.95 15.29 12.53
CA SER A 332 24.92 16.40 12.66
C SER A 332 24.17 17.71 12.42
N ALA A 333 24.77 18.86 12.66
CA ALA A 333 24.13 20.18 12.58
C ALA A 333 23.40 20.51 11.25
N SER A 334 23.60 19.71 10.20
CA SER A 334 22.99 19.88 8.87
C SER A 334 22.29 18.63 8.34
N THR A 335 22.24 17.54 9.09
CA THR A 335 21.78 16.24 8.57
C THR A 335 20.51 15.79 9.29
N LYS A 336 19.37 16.04 8.67
CA LYS A 336 18.04 15.65 9.17
C LYS A 336 17.82 14.14 9.13
N ILE A 337 17.12 13.60 10.12
CA ILE A 337 16.84 12.15 10.22
C ILE A 337 15.37 11.86 10.50
N CYS A 338 14.87 10.79 9.88
CA CYS A 338 13.65 10.09 10.25
C CYS A 338 14.06 8.73 10.82
N VAL A 339 13.54 8.38 11.99
CA VAL A 339 13.80 7.07 12.61
C VAL A 339 12.48 6.45 13.01
N LEU A 340 12.22 5.24 12.54
CA LEU A 340 11.00 4.48 12.77
C LEU A 340 11.30 3.24 13.60
N TRP A 341 10.50 2.98 14.64
CA TRP A 341 10.48 1.69 15.30
C TRP A 341 9.80 0.62 14.44
N MET A 342 10.38 -0.58 14.47
CA MET A 342 9.72 -1.82 14.05
C MET A 342 9.22 -2.58 15.28
N ALA A 343 8.20 -3.39 15.13
CA ALA A 343 7.61 -4.16 16.23
C ALA A 343 8.49 -5.31 16.73
N ASN A 344 9.66 -5.53 16.14
CA ASN A 344 10.57 -6.61 16.54
C ASN A 344 11.60 -6.17 17.58
N GLU A 345 11.85 -7.05 18.54
CA GLU A 345 13.04 -7.00 19.40
C GLU A 345 14.30 -7.31 18.58
N SER A 346 15.46 -6.76 19.01
CA SER A 346 16.75 -7.13 18.41
C SER A 346 16.99 -8.63 18.56
N PRO A 347 17.44 -9.33 17.50
CA PRO A 347 17.69 -10.77 17.56
C PRO A 347 18.84 -11.16 18.49
N THR A 348 19.70 -10.20 18.83
CA THR A 348 20.94 -10.46 19.62
C THR A 348 20.97 -9.72 20.94
N ASN A 349 20.09 -8.74 21.19
CA ASN A 349 20.12 -7.90 22.39
C ASN A 349 18.72 -7.45 22.84
N THR A 350 18.19 -8.09 23.86
CA THR A 350 16.84 -7.85 24.38
C THR A 350 16.60 -6.44 24.95
N SER A 351 17.65 -5.64 25.18
CA SER A 351 17.51 -4.22 25.57
C SER A 351 17.28 -3.27 24.39
N LYS A 352 17.28 -3.81 23.16
CA LYS A 352 17.12 -3.05 21.93
C LYS A 352 15.92 -3.52 21.11
N GLY A 353 15.35 -2.57 20.37
CA GLY A 353 14.34 -2.81 19.33
C GLY A 353 14.91 -2.55 17.94
N VAL A 354 14.32 -3.19 16.94
CA VAL A 354 14.65 -2.98 15.52
C VAL A 354 14.13 -1.63 15.05
N ARG A 355 14.91 -0.97 14.21
CA ARG A 355 14.55 0.34 13.63
C ARG A 355 14.96 0.49 12.18
N ARG A 356 14.33 1.43 11.49
CA ARG A 356 14.79 2.01 10.22
C ARG A 356 15.19 3.46 10.42
N MET A 357 16.25 3.90 9.72
CA MET A 357 16.66 5.29 9.72
C MET A 357 16.86 5.78 8.28
N PHE A 358 16.31 6.95 8.03
CA PHE A 358 16.45 7.69 6.78
C PHE A 358 17.15 9.02 7.09
N GLN A 359 18.05 9.42 6.21
CA GLN A 359 18.93 10.56 6.47
C GLN A 359 19.06 11.43 5.24
N ASN A 360 18.90 12.74 5.41
CA ASN A 360 19.19 13.70 4.35
C ASN A 360 20.59 13.49 3.78
N GLY A 361 20.72 13.50 2.46
CA GLY A 361 21.99 13.27 1.76
C GLY A 361 22.44 11.80 1.69
N ARG A 362 21.61 10.85 2.15
CA ARG A 362 21.82 9.41 1.98
C ARG A 362 20.72 8.83 1.08
N PRO A 363 21.08 8.15 -0.02
CA PRO A 363 20.09 7.63 -0.95
C PRO A 363 19.39 6.35 -0.48
N GLY A 364 20.00 5.57 0.41
CA GLY A 364 19.46 4.33 0.95
C GLY A 364 18.71 4.50 2.26
N SER A 365 18.36 3.37 2.90
CA SER A 365 17.82 3.29 4.25
C SER A 365 18.77 2.55 5.18
N ALA A 366 18.89 2.99 6.44
CA ALA A 366 19.68 2.28 7.43
C ALA A 366 18.82 1.31 8.24
N ARG A 367 19.24 0.06 8.33
CA ARG A 367 18.67 -1.04 9.10
C ARG A 367 19.53 -1.30 10.33
N GLY A 368 18.94 -1.47 11.49
CA GLY A 368 19.68 -1.80 12.72
C GLY A 368 18.82 -1.75 13.97
N CYS A 369 19.46 -1.78 15.13
CA CYS A 369 18.81 -1.78 16.43
C CYS A 369 19.14 -0.50 17.22
N ASP A 370 18.27 -0.14 18.17
CA ASP A 370 18.51 0.94 19.11
C ASP A 370 17.92 0.62 20.49
N SER A 371 18.34 1.35 21.52
CA SER A 371 17.85 1.16 22.89
C SER A 371 16.34 1.45 22.97
N LYS A 372 15.58 0.52 23.54
CA LYS A 372 14.12 0.56 23.67
C LYS A 372 13.58 1.79 24.37
N VAL A 373 14.39 2.45 25.20
CA VAL A 373 14.00 3.65 25.97
C VAL A 373 14.14 4.96 25.18
N LYS A 374 14.63 4.93 23.94
CA LYS A 374 14.68 6.12 23.09
C LYS A 374 13.33 6.38 22.45
N GLY A 375 13.01 7.68 22.26
CA GLY A 375 11.83 8.09 21.52
C GLY A 375 12.12 8.15 20.02
N GLN A 376 11.34 7.43 19.21
CA GLN A 376 11.39 7.43 17.76
C GLN A 376 9.97 7.47 17.21
N SER A 377 9.81 7.80 15.94
CA SER A 377 8.50 7.87 15.32
C SER A 377 7.88 6.47 15.16
N LEU A 378 6.55 6.41 15.18
CA LEU A 378 5.77 5.24 14.79
C LEU A 378 5.05 5.54 13.48
N ARG A 379 4.98 4.55 12.61
CA ARG A 379 4.24 4.59 11.35
C ARG A 379 3.44 3.30 11.22
N CYS A 380 2.14 3.42 10.95
CA CYS A 380 1.28 2.24 10.83
C CYS A 380 1.12 1.79 9.39
N MET A 381 0.86 0.50 9.24
CA MET A 381 0.55 -0.14 7.97
C MET A 381 -0.47 -1.26 8.15
N ARG A 382 -1.04 -1.73 7.06
CA ARG A 382 -1.84 -2.95 6.97
C ARG A 382 -1.56 -3.65 5.64
N ASP A 383 -1.84 -4.93 5.57
CA ASP A 383 -1.77 -5.67 4.31
C ASP A 383 -2.83 -5.20 3.32
N ASN A 384 -2.52 -5.32 2.03
CA ASN A 384 -3.47 -5.16 0.95
C ASN A 384 -3.94 -6.54 0.48
N PRO A 385 -5.11 -7.03 0.94
CA PRO A 385 -5.60 -8.36 0.58
C PRO A 385 -6.00 -8.48 -0.89
N ASP A 386 -6.21 -7.34 -1.56
CA ASP A 386 -6.62 -7.31 -2.97
C ASP A 386 -5.43 -7.17 -3.92
N TYR A 387 -4.20 -7.08 -3.37
CA TYR A 387 -2.99 -6.99 -4.18
C TYR A 387 -2.75 -8.29 -4.95
N VAL A 388 -2.62 -8.15 -6.24
CA VAL A 388 -2.21 -9.25 -7.12
C VAL A 388 -0.84 -8.93 -7.67
N GLU A 389 0.16 -9.73 -7.34
CA GLU A 389 1.50 -9.59 -7.91
C GLU A 389 1.44 -9.89 -9.42
N ILE A 390 1.73 -8.87 -10.23
CA ILE A 390 1.85 -9.04 -11.67
C ILE A 390 3.21 -9.67 -11.96
N VAL A 391 3.24 -10.96 -12.14
CA VAL A 391 4.44 -11.67 -12.61
C VAL A 391 4.54 -11.49 -14.12
N LEU A 392 5.41 -10.55 -14.52
CA LEU A 392 5.67 -10.34 -15.95
C LEU A 392 6.32 -11.59 -16.56
N GLU A 393 5.75 -12.11 -17.62
CA GLU A 393 6.33 -13.21 -18.39
C GLU A 393 7.56 -12.69 -19.16
N GLN A 394 8.64 -13.46 -19.19
CA GLN A 394 9.84 -13.07 -19.92
C GLN A 394 9.68 -13.42 -21.39
N LEU A 395 9.90 -12.44 -22.27
CA LEU A 395 9.91 -12.69 -23.71
C LEU A 395 11.01 -13.69 -24.10
N ALA A 396 10.74 -14.45 -25.16
CA ALA A 396 11.70 -15.39 -25.70
C ALA A 396 12.92 -14.66 -26.27
N VAL A 397 14.09 -15.29 -26.11
CA VAL A 397 15.35 -14.75 -26.65
C VAL A 397 15.31 -14.82 -28.17
N PRO A 398 15.52 -13.70 -28.90
CA PRO A 398 15.54 -13.69 -30.36
C PRO A 398 16.59 -14.65 -30.92
N GLN A 399 16.19 -15.56 -31.80
CA GLN A 399 17.12 -16.49 -32.48
C GLN A 399 17.61 -15.82 -33.74
N LEU A 400 18.89 -15.41 -33.74
CA LEU A 400 19.48 -14.60 -34.79
C LEU A 400 20.01 -15.48 -35.94
N MET A 401 19.70 -15.08 -37.16
CA MET A 401 20.24 -15.63 -38.41
C MET A 401 20.93 -14.52 -39.19
N VAL A 402 22.06 -14.83 -39.81
CA VAL A 402 22.85 -13.88 -40.60
C VAL A 402 22.89 -14.31 -42.05
N SER A 403 22.59 -13.37 -42.94
CA SER A 403 22.73 -13.53 -44.40
C SER A 403 23.36 -12.28 -44.98
N GLY A 404 24.66 -12.37 -45.32
CA GLY A 404 25.43 -11.18 -45.72
C GLY A 404 25.53 -10.15 -44.59
N THR A 405 25.03 -8.93 -44.81
CA THR A 405 24.98 -7.86 -43.84
C THR A 405 23.67 -7.82 -43.02
N ILE A 406 22.72 -8.69 -43.34
CA ILE A 406 21.39 -8.69 -42.74
C ILE A 406 21.34 -9.69 -41.58
N VAL A 407 20.93 -9.19 -40.41
CA VAL A 407 20.54 -10.00 -39.26
C VAL A 407 19.03 -10.14 -39.24
N SER A 408 18.52 -11.35 -39.08
CA SER A 408 17.08 -11.60 -39.05
C SER A 408 16.70 -12.53 -37.87
N TRP A 409 15.46 -12.40 -37.39
CA TRP A 409 14.89 -13.20 -36.30
C TRP A 409 13.36 -13.30 -36.45
N SER A 410 12.76 -14.31 -35.87
CA SER A 410 11.31 -14.40 -35.81
C SER A 410 10.75 -13.33 -34.87
N ALA A 411 9.74 -12.62 -35.29
CA ALA A 411 9.03 -11.68 -34.44
C ALA A 411 8.32 -12.42 -33.28
N ASP A 412 8.46 -11.93 -32.08
CA ASP A 412 7.63 -12.33 -30.95
C ASP A 412 6.35 -11.50 -30.96
N GLY A 413 5.19 -12.15 -30.94
CA GLY A 413 3.88 -11.47 -31.02
C GLY A 413 3.56 -10.60 -29.78
N HIS A 414 4.30 -10.77 -28.69
CA HIS A 414 4.13 -10.02 -27.45
C HIS A 414 5.21 -8.92 -27.27
N ALA A 415 6.21 -8.86 -28.15
CA ALA A 415 7.21 -7.83 -28.10
C ALA A 415 6.66 -6.49 -28.55
N SER A 416 6.87 -5.43 -27.76
CA SER A 416 6.53 -4.05 -28.11
C SER A 416 7.52 -3.44 -29.11
N GLY A 417 8.69 -4.04 -29.29
CA GLY A 417 9.77 -3.64 -30.18
C GLY A 417 11.04 -4.41 -29.96
N TYR A 418 12.14 -3.96 -30.56
CA TYR A 418 13.45 -4.57 -30.39
C TYR A 418 14.52 -3.49 -30.22
N GLU A 419 15.37 -3.68 -29.22
CA GLU A 419 16.61 -2.92 -29.07
C GLU A 419 17.72 -3.59 -29.88
N VAL A 420 18.42 -2.79 -30.69
CA VAL A 420 19.59 -3.23 -31.47
C VAL A 420 20.80 -2.47 -30.97
N SER A 421 21.88 -3.17 -30.68
CA SER A 421 23.18 -2.56 -30.40
C SER A 421 24.28 -3.14 -31.28
N ILE A 422 25.24 -2.30 -31.66
CA ILE A 422 26.42 -2.64 -32.47
C ILE A 422 27.66 -2.30 -31.66
N ASP A 423 28.52 -3.30 -31.41
CA ASP A 423 29.72 -3.19 -30.58
C ASP A 423 29.44 -2.55 -29.20
N GLY A 424 28.25 -2.90 -28.61
CA GLY A 424 27.79 -2.40 -27.30
C GLY A 424 27.15 -0.99 -27.32
N ILE A 425 27.03 -0.35 -28.48
CA ILE A 425 26.39 0.95 -28.66
C ILE A 425 24.96 0.72 -29.14
N VAL A 426 23.97 1.14 -28.36
CA VAL A 426 22.54 1.08 -28.72
C VAL A 426 22.28 2.03 -29.88
N ILE A 427 21.58 1.52 -30.91
CA ILE A 427 21.16 2.29 -32.07
C ILE A 427 19.84 2.98 -31.75
N SER A 428 19.83 4.30 -31.81
CA SER A 428 18.61 5.08 -31.68
C SER A 428 17.76 4.89 -32.94
N ASP A 429 16.51 4.44 -32.75
CA ASP A 429 15.53 4.22 -33.83
C ASP A 429 16.07 3.31 -34.96
N PRO A 430 16.37 2.04 -34.69
CA PRO A 430 16.89 1.10 -35.69
C PRO A 430 15.82 0.83 -36.78
N GLU A 431 16.18 0.93 -38.04
CA GLU A 431 15.32 0.59 -39.17
C GLU A 431 15.10 -0.94 -39.24
N ILE A 432 14.14 -1.46 -38.48
CA ILE A 432 13.76 -2.86 -38.50
C ILE A 432 12.63 -3.09 -39.48
N THR A 433 12.86 -3.91 -40.49
CA THR A 433 11.85 -4.32 -41.44
C THR A 433 11.18 -5.61 -40.99
N MET A 434 9.84 -5.66 -40.97
CA MET A 434 9.10 -6.87 -40.66
C MET A 434 8.36 -7.38 -41.92
N THR A 435 8.64 -8.63 -42.30
CA THR A 435 7.99 -9.29 -43.44
C THR A 435 7.61 -10.72 -43.05
N GLN A 436 6.32 -11.04 -43.13
CA GLN A 436 5.79 -12.38 -42.81
C GLN A 436 6.22 -12.93 -41.45
N GLY A 437 6.28 -12.06 -40.41
CA GLY A 437 6.67 -12.46 -39.06
C GLY A 437 8.19 -12.61 -38.86
N ILE A 438 9.01 -12.21 -39.82
CA ILE A 438 10.46 -12.14 -39.70
C ILE A 438 10.87 -10.68 -39.63
N CYS A 439 11.55 -10.32 -38.54
CA CYS A 439 12.23 -9.06 -38.38
C CYS A 439 13.61 -9.14 -39.03
N SER A 440 14.06 -8.05 -39.66
CA SER A 440 15.39 -7.93 -40.21
C SER A 440 15.98 -6.55 -40.05
N PHE A 441 17.29 -6.50 -39.81
CA PHE A 441 18.09 -5.30 -39.66
C PHE A 441 19.35 -5.40 -40.52
N ASP A 442 19.59 -4.40 -41.40
CA ASP A 442 20.79 -4.38 -42.22
C ASP A 442 21.89 -3.57 -41.51
N VAL A 443 22.92 -4.26 -41.03
CA VAL A 443 24.06 -3.66 -40.35
C VAL A 443 24.81 -2.68 -41.26
N ALA A 444 24.83 -2.93 -42.58
CA ALA A 444 25.49 -2.06 -43.56
C ALA A 444 24.83 -0.68 -43.65
N SER A 445 23.53 -0.56 -43.35
CA SER A 445 22.83 0.74 -43.34
C SER A 445 23.42 1.72 -42.31
N VAL A 446 24.08 1.21 -41.26
CA VAL A 446 24.62 2.00 -40.14
C VAL A 446 26.15 2.02 -40.10
N ARG A 447 26.84 1.04 -40.73
CA ARG A 447 28.30 0.83 -40.66
C ARG A 447 28.87 0.42 -42.02
N ASN A 448 28.98 1.31 -42.95
CA ASN A 448 29.38 0.88 -44.29
C ASN A 448 30.64 1.55 -44.87
N THR A 449 31.54 2.12 -44.08
CA THR A 449 32.51 3.05 -44.64
C THR A 449 33.95 2.70 -44.29
N GLN A 450 34.38 1.46 -44.46
CA GLN A 450 35.78 1.07 -44.25
C GLN A 450 36.35 0.45 -45.51
N SER A 451 37.67 0.63 -45.76
CA SER A 451 38.37 0.03 -46.90
C SER A 451 38.45 -1.50 -46.81
N ASP A 452 38.55 -2.00 -45.58
CA ASP A 452 38.77 -3.42 -45.28
C ASP A 452 37.49 -4.06 -44.66
N ASP A 453 37.38 -5.36 -44.79
CA ASP A 453 36.35 -6.13 -44.12
C ASP A 453 36.42 -5.93 -42.61
N ARG A 454 35.29 -5.68 -42.01
CA ARG A 454 35.19 -5.49 -40.55
C ARG A 454 34.05 -6.32 -39.95
N LYS A 455 34.36 -6.96 -38.81
CA LYS A 455 33.40 -7.65 -37.98
C LYS A 455 32.77 -6.72 -36.96
N TYR A 456 31.45 -6.84 -36.81
CA TYR A 456 30.68 -6.14 -35.82
C TYR A 456 29.91 -7.12 -34.97
N SER A 457 29.86 -6.91 -33.64
CA SER A 457 29.03 -7.66 -32.72
C SER A 457 27.67 -7.00 -32.65
N ILE A 458 26.64 -7.72 -33.10
CA ILE A 458 25.25 -7.26 -33.09
C ILE A 458 24.54 -7.94 -31.94
N ARG A 459 23.91 -7.16 -31.09
CA ARG A 459 23.09 -7.65 -29.96
C ARG A 459 21.66 -7.19 -30.13
N ILE A 460 20.70 -8.10 -29.92
CA ILE A 460 19.27 -7.85 -30.02
C ILE A 460 18.57 -8.27 -28.73
N VAL A 461 17.66 -7.42 -28.24
CA VAL A 461 16.77 -7.69 -27.12
C VAL A 461 15.32 -7.44 -27.56
N ALA A 462 14.42 -8.37 -27.34
CA ALA A 462 13.00 -8.14 -27.50
C ALA A 462 12.49 -7.33 -26.29
N LEU A 463 11.79 -6.24 -26.56
CA LEU A 463 11.27 -5.33 -25.55
C LEU A 463 9.86 -5.74 -25.13
N GLY A 464 9.66 -5.98 -23.85
CA GLY A 464 8.34 -6.20 -23.27
C GLY A 464 7.54 -4.91 -23.19
N ASP A 465 6.27 -5.01 -22.83
CA ASP A 465 5.38 -3.88 -22.63
C ASP A 465 5.47 -3.30 -21.19
N GLY A 466 6.16 -4.00 -20.29
CA GLY A 466 6.26 -3.65 -18.87
C GLY A 466 4.97 -3.86 -18.07
N VAL A 467 3.93 -4.44 -18.69
CA VAL A 467 2.62 -4.69 -18.08
C VAL A 467 2.34 -6.20 -17.95
N ALA A 468 2.57 -6.94 -19.02
CA ALA A 468 2.42 -8.40 -19.05
C ALA A 468 3.75 -9.10 -19.32
N TYR A 469 4.66 -8.42 -20.02
CA TYR A 469 5.93 -9.00 -20.47
C TYR A 469 7.12 -8.11 -20.11
N LYS A 470 8.19 -8.72 -19.59
CA LYS A 470 9.51 -8.12 -19.43
C LYS A 470 10.39 -8.41 -20.63
N ASN A 471 11.44 -7.59 -20.82
CA ASN A 471 12.40 -7.78 -21.91
C ASN A 471 13.00 -9.18 -21.92
N SER A 472 13.32 -9.68 -23.12
CA SER A 472 14.07 -10.94 -23.24
C SER A 472 15.49 -10.80 -22.72
N GLU A 473 16.14 -11.92 -22.45
CA GLU A 473 17.61 -11.98 -22.47
C GLU A 473 18.14 -11.56 -23.84
N SER A 474 19.38 -11.07 -23.90
CA SER A 474 19.98 -10.64 -25.14
C SER A 474 20.47 -11.80 -25.99
N SER A 475 20.32 -11.70 -27.30
CA SER A 475 20.99 -12.56 -28.28
C SER A 475 22.08 -11.77 -29.01
N SER A 476 23.19 -12.40 -29.38
CA SER A 476 24.29 -11.74 -30.07
C SER A 476 24.82 -12.59 -31.23
N VAL A 477 25.27 -11.91 -32.30
CA VAL A 477 25.86 -12.53 -33.47
C VAL A 477 26.94 -11.62 -34.08
N GLU A 478 27.96 -12.18 -34.72
CA GLU A 478 28.93 -11.42 -35.50
C GLU A 478 28.49 -11.28 -36.96
N VAL A 479 28.57 -10.07 -37.50
CA VAL A 479 28.33 -9.76 -38.89
C VAL A 479 29.58 -9.18 -39.49
N THR A 480 30.05 -9.70 -40.66
CA THR A 480 31.14 -9.14 -41.40
C THR A 480 30.59 -8.20 -42.49
N ILE A 481 30.95 -6.93 -42.43
CA ILE A 481 30.67 -6.00 -43.52
C ILE A 481 31.89 -5.99 -44.44
N PRO A 482 31.72 -6.34 -45.71
CA PRO A 482 32.80 -6.25 -46.69
C PRO A 482 33.33 -4.82 -46.81
N GLY A 483 34.63 -4.69 -46.87
CA GLY A 483 35.25 -3.41 -47.16
C GLY A 483 34.93 -2.96 -48.59
N THR A 484 34.92 -1.67 -48.81
CA THR A 484 34.64 -1.08 -50.13
C THR A 484 35.76 -1.32 -51.14
N GLY A 485 36.89 -1.87 -50.71
CA GLY A 485 38.09 -2.07 -51.53
C GLY A 485 38.71 -0.75 -52.06
N VAL A 486 38.15 0.37 -51.66
CA VAL A 486 38.68 1.68 -52.05
C VAL A 486 39.72 2.11 -51.01
N GLU A 487 41.00 1.94 -51.33
CA GLU A 487 42.05 2.63 -50.58
C GLU A 487 41.86 4.14 -50.84
N PHE A 488 41.44 4.83 -49.83
CA PHE A 488 41.50 6.30 -49.87
C PHE A 488 42.99 6.65 -49.86
N PRO A 489 43.45 7.49 -50.83
CA PRO A 489 44.85 7.92 -50.83
C PRO A 489 45.12 8.62 -49.50
N LYS A 490 46.10 8.12 -48.73
CA LYS A 490 46.53 8.74 -47.47
C LYS A 490 47.23 10.04 -47.85
N GLU A 491 46.48 11.08 -48.04
CA GLU A 491 47.00 12.43 -48.12
C GLU A 491 47.32 12.90 -46.70
N TYR A 492 48.42 13.57 -46.58
CA TYR A 492 48.89 14.14 -45.33
C TYR A 492 49.13 15.63 -45.50
N VAL A 493 48.86 16.37 -44.46
CA VAL A 493 49.25 17.78 -44.33
C VAL A 493 50.22 17.89 -43.14
N TYR A 494 51.08 18.88 -43.18
CA TYR A 494 52.06 19.17 -42.15
C TYR A 494 51.84 20.58 -41.63
N ASP A 495 51.93 20.75 -40.32
CA ASP A 495 51.95 22.07 -39.69
C ASP A 495 53.35 22.68 -39.68
N LYS A 496 53.50 23.87 -39.11
CA LYS A 496 54.78 24.61 -39.04
C LYS A 496 55.76 24.02 -38.06
N ASP A 497 55.34 23.13 -37.19
CA ASP A 497 56.21 22.37 -36.28
C ASP A 497 56.62 21.03 -36.89
N GLY A 498 56.20 20.72 -38.14
CA GLY A 498 56.46 19.47 -38.81
C GLY A 498 55.60 18.29 -38.37
N ASN A 499 54.55 18.51 -37.59
CA ASN A 499 53.62 17.43 -37.24
C ASN A 499 52.80 17.01 -38.46
N LYS A 500 52.68 15.71 -38.64
CA LYS A 500 51.96 15.08 -39.75
C LYS A 500 50.54 14.75 -39.34
N TYR A 501 49.58 15.10 -40.20
CA TYR A 501 48.13 14.82 -40.00
C TYR A 501 47.59 14.12 -41.24
N SER A 502 46.86 13.02 -41.02
CA SER A 502 46.07 12.36 -42.06
C SER A 502 44.90 13.23 -42.44
N VAL A 503 44.55 13.25 -43.71
CA VAL A 503 43.36 14.01 -44.19
C VAL A 503 42.37 13.07 -44.85
N VAL A 504 41.10 13.43 -44.78
CA VAL A 504 39.98 12.75 -45.44
C VAL A 504 39.11 13.78 -46.16
N ALA A 505 38.70 13.45 -47.37
CA ALA A 505 37.73 14.26 -48.11
C ALA A 505 36.31 13.85 -47.73
N ILE A 506 35.49 14.81 -47.32
CA ILE A 506 34.06 14.62 -47.01
C ILE A 506 33.29 15.62 -47.87
N GLY A 507 32.67 15.13 -48.92
CA GLY A 507 32.03 15.99 -49.93
C GLY A 507 33.07 16.89 -50.63
N SER A 508 32.88 18.18 -50.56
CA SER A 508 33.81 19.19 -51.16
C SER A 508 34.86 19.70 -50.18
N GLN A 509 34.95 19.14 -48.98
CA GLN A 509 35.86 19.60 -47.91
C GLN A 509 36.90 18.55 -47.57
N THR A 510 38.12 19.00 -47.21
CA THR A 510 39.16 18.14 -46.69
C THR A 510 39.35 18.41 -45.18
N TRP A 511 39.26 17.38 -44.39
CA TRP A 511 39.36 17.43 -42.94
C TRP A 511 40.58 16.68 -42.43
N MET A 512 41.22 17.19 -41.36
CA MET A 512 42.28 16.43 -40.65
C MET A 512 41.62 15.38 -39.78
N CYS A 513 42.18 14.18 -39.75
CA CYS A 513 41.66 13.05 -38.94
C CYS A 513 42.12 13.14 -37.47
N GLU A 514 43.10 13.96 -37.17
CA GLU A 514 43.64 14.14 -35.83
C GLU A 514 43.52 15.60 -35.36
N ASN A 515 43.51 15.78 -34.06
CA ASN A 515 43.53 17.11 -33.44
C ASN A 515 44.85 17.81 -33.69
N LEU A 516 44.80 19.13 -33.90
CA LEU A 516 45.95 19.96 -34.12
C LEU A 516 46.88 19.94 -32.90
N ARG A 517 48.22 19.77 -33.15
CA ARG A 517 49.26 19.69 -32.12
C ARG A 517 50.31 20.79 -32.26
N THR A 518 50.12 21.70 -33.20
CA THR A 518 51.06 22.80 -33.46
C THR A 518 51.12 23.78 -32.29
N THR A 519 52.29 24.33 -32.05
CA THR A 519 52.53 25.44 -31.15
C THR A 519 52.72 26.77 -31.89
N LYS A 520 52.61 26.76 -33.23
CA LYS A 520 52.77 27.91 -34.10
C LYS A 520 51.56 28.16 -35.00
N PHE A 521 51.29 29.40 -35.28
CA PHE A 521 50.35 29.77 -36.31
C PHE A 521 50.87 29.46 -37.72
N ALA A 522 50.00 29.51 -38.73
CA ALA A 522 50.34 29.21 -40.12
C ALA A 522 51.38 30.16 -40.70
N ASP A 523 51.52 31.35 -40.18
CA ASP A 523 52.54 32.33 -40.52
C ASP A 523 53.93 32.07 -39.86
N GLY A 524 53.98 31.12 -38.94
CA GLY A 524 55.23 30.71 -38.22
C GLY A 524 55.44 31.45 -36.90
N THR A 525 54.50 32.33 -36.47
CA THR A 525 54.58 33.02 -35.17
C THR A 525 54.17 32.14 -34.00
#